data_fac5e14c83e3e3bc4683bd166c01f81b
#
_entry.id   fac5e14c83e3e3bc4683bd166c01f81b
#
_cell.length_a   1.000
_cell.length_b   1.000
_cell.length_c   1.000
_cell.angle_alpha   90.00
_cell.angle_beta   90.00
_cell.angle_gamma   90.00
#
_symmetry.space_group_name_H-M   'P 1'
#
loop_
_entity.id
_entity.type
_entity.pdbx_description
1 polymer ?
#
loop_
_entity_poly.entity_id
_entity_poly.type
_entity_poly.pdbx_seq_one_letter_code
_entity_poly.pdbx_strand_id
1 'polypeptide(L)'
;MFAGKFGTAGKKVVIEEGATKIAEEIPNIGKKLQAINIPPMLTFDESITPGGRRISSVFLVIAGFIVGMAASIMGVGGGFLTFPIFVYTLGVSSMTTVGTDIFQIIFTAGYASITQYAIYGFIFYTLAMGMLLGSLVGIQIGAMATKVVPGITIRGFFALSVMAGFVNRIFALPAKLSSIGVITLSKEAGSVLDTIGIWAFFIVIGLFAVWVIGTFLKNIPVLRGEEVKR
;
A
#
# COMPACT_ATOMS: atom_id res chain seq x y z
N MET A 1 0.24 -13.30 33.06
CA MET A 1 1.43 -14.16 33.06
C MET A 1 1.32 -15.17 31.94
N PHE A 2 1.58 -14.75 30.68
CA PHE A 2 1.63 -15.62 29.49
C PHE A 2 2.85 -15.21 28.66
N ALA A 3 4.01 -15.71 29.06
CA ALA A 3 5.22 -15.67 28.25
C ALA A 3 5.37 -17.02 27.56
N GLY A 4 4.76 -17.18 26.38
CA GLY A 4 4.95 -18.33 25.51
C GLY A 4 6.28 -18.21 24.78
N LYS A 5 7.20 -19.12 25.01
CA LYS A 5 8.45 -19.30 24.25
C LYS A 5 8.13 -19.54 22.78
N PHE A 6 8.33 -18.53 21.94
CA PHE A 6 8.34 -18.72 20.49
C PHE A 6 9.71 -19.28 20.06
N GLY A 7 9.71 -20.47 19.47
CA GLY A 7 10.90 -21.12 18.94
C GLY A 7 11.64 -20.29 17.90
N THR A 8 12.89 -19.98 18.16
CA THR A 8 13.68 -18.94 17.49
C THR A 8 14.49 -19.42 16.26
N ALA A 9 14.54 -20.71 15.96
CA ALA A 9 15.46 -21.23 14.94
C ALA A 9 14.95 -21.10 13.48
N GLY A 10 13.69 -21.46 13.19
CA GLY A 10 13.14 -21.35 11.82
C GLY A 10 12.83 -19.92 11.37
N LYS A 11 12.56 -19.03 12.34
CA LYS A 11 12.24 -17.63 12.09
C LYS A 11 13.49 -16.79 11.70
N LYS A 12 14.67 -17.17 12.20
CA LYS A 12 15.94 -16.48 11.85
C LYS A 12 16.32 -16.63 10.38
N VAL A 13 16.18 -17.82 9.81
CA VAL A 13 16.62 -18.07 8.42
C VAL A 13 15.77 -17.30 7.41
N VAL A 14 14.44 -17.29 7.60
CA VAL A 14 13.53 -16.55 6.67
C VAL A 14 13.68 -15.03 6.83
N ILE A 15 13.93 -14.54 8.05
CA ILE A 15 14.15 -13.12 8.32
C ILE A 15 15.52 -12.69 7.78
N GLU A 16 16.58 -13.49 7.95
CA GLU A 16 17.90 -13.18 7.42
C GLU A 16 17.93 -13.18 5.89
N GLU A 17 17.29 -14.16 5.24
CA GLU A 17 17.23 -14.22 3.78
C GLU A 17 16.40 -13.07 3.19
N GLY A 18 15.29 -12.71 3.84
CA GLY A 18 14.48 -11.54 3.49
C GLY A 18 15.21 -10.22 3.76
N ALA A 19 15.91 -10.11 4.89
CA ALA A 19 16.70 -8.93 5.25
C ALA A 19 17.89 -8.72 4.31
N THR A 20 18.59 -9.80 3.94
CA THR A 20 19.72 -9.73 3.00
C THR A 20 19.25 -9.29 1.61
N LYS A 21 18.13 -9.83 1.11
CA LYS A 21 17.54 -9.41 -0.18
C LYS A 21 17.05 -7.97 -0.15
N ILE A 22 16.44 -7.51 0.95
CA ILE A 22 15.97 -6.13 1.10
C ILE A 22 17.16 -5.16 1.18
N ALA A 23 18.25 -5.54 1.85
CA ALA A 23 19.47 -4.73 1.92
C ALA A 23 20.13 -4.52 0.55
N GLU A 24 20.06 -5.51 -0.35
CA GLU A 24 20.57 -5.39 -1.72
C GLU A 24 19.71 -4.50 -2.62
N GLU A 25 18.43 -4.30 -2.29
CA GLU A 25 17.47 -3.57 -3.12
C GLU A 25 17.26 -2.09 -2.74
N ILE A 26 18.12 -1.48 -1.91
CA ILE A 26 17.98 -0.05 -1.60
C ILE A 26 18.30 0.76 -2.85
N PRO A 27 17.39 1.58 -3.35
CA PRO A 27 17.64 2.47 -4.47
C PRO A 27 18.80 3.43 -4.18
N ASN A 28 19.55 3.81 -5.21
CA ASN A 28 20.69 4.71 -5.05
C ASN A 28 20.32 6.07 -4.42
N ILE A 29 19.08 6.53 -4.65
CA ILE A 29 18.53 7.75 -4.04
C ILE A 29 18.37 7.54 -2.54
N GLY A 30 17.78 6.42 -2.12
CA GLY A 30 17.60 6.08 -0.71
C GLY A 30 18.93 6.00 0.04
N LYS A 31 19.97 5.37 -0.56
CA LYS A 31 21.32 5.33 0.03
C LYS A 31 21.90 6.73 0.24
N LYS A 32 21.75 7.62 -0.74
CA LYS A 32 22.21 9.02 -0.63
C LYS A 32 21.48 9.79 0.47
N LEU A 33 20.16 9.64 0.56
CA LEU A 33 19.35 10.32 1.57
C LEU A 33 19.65 9.81 2.99
N GLN A 34 19.87 8.51 3.15
CA GLN A 34 20.26 7.89 4.42
C GLN A 34 21.67 8.25 4.85
N ALA A 35 22.57 8.64 3.92
CA ALA A 35 23.91 9.11 4.23
C ALA A 35 23.97 10.55 4.75
N ILE A 36 22.88 11.34 4.59
CA ILE A 36 22.81 12.72 5.03
C ILE A 36 22.36 12.75 6.50
N ASN A 37 23.23 13.20 7.39
CA ASN A 37 23.00 13.29 8.83
C ASN A 37 22.48 14.67 9.24
N ILE A 38 21.18 14.92 8.99
CA ILE A 38 20.49 16.13 9.51
C ILE A 38 19.63 15.71 10.70
N PRO A 39 19.90 16.22 11.93
CA PRO A 39 19.08 15.90 13.09
C PRO A 39 17.68 16.53 12.97
N PRO A 40 16.63 15.93 13.57
CA PRO A 40 16.63 14.66 14.29
C PRO A 40 16.65 13.45 13.36
N MET A 41 17.39 12.40 13.76
CA MET A 41 17.52 11.15 13.03
C MET A 41 16.55 10.11 13.59
N LEU A 42 15.86 9.40 12.72
CA LEU A 42 14.97 8.29 13.07
C LEU A 42 15.55 6.98 12.57
N THR A 43 15.50 5.95 13.41
CA THR A 43 15.86 4.57 13.04
C THR A 43 14.62 3.79 12.68
N PHE A 44 14.70 2.95 11.67
CA PHE A 44 13.60 2.10 11.20
C PHE A 44 14.15 0.76 10.68
N ASP A 45 13.27 -0.18 10.38
CA ASP A 45 13.61 -1.53 9.91
C ASP A 45 14.56 -2.33 10.84
N GLU A 46 14.56 -2.05 12.15
CA GLU A 46 15.42 -2.74 13.12
C GLU A 46 15.13 -4.25 13.21
N SER A 47 13.90 -4.65 12.94
CA SER A 47 13.51 -6.06 12.90
C SER A 47 13.96 -6.80 11.64
N ILE A 48 14.36 -6.08 10.59
CA ILE A 48 14.69 -6.62 9.27
C ILE A 48 16.19 -6.48 8.99
N THR A 49 16.78 -5.37 9.40
CA THR A 49 18.21 -5.08 9.18
C THR A 49 18.93 -4.96 10.52
N PRO A 50 19.98 -5.74 10.79
CA PRO A 50 20.76 -5.60 12.02
C PRO A 50 21.32 -4.18 12.18
N GLY A 51 20.99 -3.51 13.29
CA GLY A 51 21.36 -2.12 13.55
C GLY A 51 20.41 -1.07 12.96
N GLY A 52 19.36 -1.49 12.27
CA GLY A 52 18.37 -0.59 11.66
C GLY A 52 18.92 0.27 10.53
N ARG A 53 18.05 1.05 9.93
CA ARG A 53 18.40 2.08 8.96
C ARG A 53 18.08 3.44 9.55
N ARG A 54 18.85 4.46 9.18
CA ARG A 54 18.67 5.82 9.70
C ARG A 54 18.28 6.78 8.58
N ILE A 55 17.34 7.65 8.87
CA ILE A 55 16.97 8.75 7.98
C ILE A 55 16.65 10.00 8.79
N SER A 56 16.91 11.17 8.23
CA SER A 56 16.50 12.42 8.84
C SER A 56 14.97 12.57 8.80
N SER A 57 14.37 12.94 9.93
CA SER A 57 12.93 13.21 9.99
C SER A 57 12.51 14.38 9.08
N VAL A 58 13.42 15.27 8.73
CA VAL A 58 13.15 16.37 7.79
C VAL A 58 12.73 15.84 6.44
N PHE A 59 13.41 14.79 5.92
CA PHE A 59 13.01 14.17 4.65
C PHE A 59 11.65 13.48 4.74
N LEU A 60 11.32 12.88 5.89
CA LEU A 60 10.00 12.27 6.11
C LEU A 60 8.89 13.33 6.13
N VAL A 61 9.13 14.46 6.80
CA VAL A 61 8.17 15.58 6.84
C VAL A 61 7.95 16.17 5.44
N ILE A 62 9.02 16.42 4.70
CA ILE A 62 8.92 16.93 3.33
C ILE A 62 8.18 15.93 2.41
N ALA A 63 8.54 14.65 2.48
CA ALA A 63 7.87 13.60 1.72
C ALA A 63 6.38 13.51 2.09
N GLY A 64 6.06 13.52 3.38
CA GLY A 64 4.68 13.51 3.86
C GLY A 64 3.87 14.73 3.41
N PHE A 65 4.48 15.92 3.41
CA PHE A 65 3.84 17.14 2.92
C PHE A 65 3.53 17.06 1.41
N ILE A 66 4.50 16.64 0.61
CA ILE A 66 4.32 16.48 -0.85
C ILE A 66 3.23 15.43 -1.15
N VAL A 67 3.29 14.28 -0.47
CA VAL A 67 2.30 13.21 -0.61
C VAL A 67 0.92 13.69 -0.20
N GLY A 68 0.82 14.38 0.95
CA GLY A 68 -0.45 14.88 1.46
C GLY A 68 -1.09 15.89 0.53
N MET A 69 -0.33 16.85 -0.01
CA MET A 69 -0.83 17.81 -0.99
C MET A 69 -1.31 17.12 -2.27
N ALA A 70 -0.49 16.25 -2.84
CA ALA A 70 -0.83 15.57 -4.07
C ALA A 70 -2.03 14.63 -3.88
N ALA A 71 -2.09 13.90 -2.79
CA ALA A 71 -3.20 13.02 -2.44
C ALA A 71 -4.53 13.78 -2.24
N SER A 72 -4.47 14.96 -1.60
CA SER A 72 -5.64 15.82 -1.41
C SER A 72 -6.20 16.35 -2.73
N ILE A 73 -5.33 16.77 -3.64
CA ILE A 73 -5.75 17.26 -4.97
C ILE A 73 -6.36 16.13 -5.80
N MET A 74 -5.75 14.95 -5.77
CA MET A 74 -6.22 13.79 -6.53
C MET A 74 -7.41 13.08 -5.92
N GLY A 75 -7.66 13.24 -4.61
CA GLY A 75 -8.71 12.53 -3.89
C GLY A 75 -8.48 11.02 -3.79
N VAL A 76 -7.24 10.54 -3.95
CA VAL A 76 -6.90 9.10 -4.01
C VAL A 76 -6.49 8.54 -2.65
N GLY A 77 -6.26 9.41 -1.66
CA GLY A 77 -5.66 9.04 -0.38
C GLY A 77 -4.14 8.91 -0.45
N GLY A 78 -3.48 8.90 0.72
CA GLY A 78 -2.01 8.93 0.81
C GLY A 78 -1.32 7.68 0.30
N GLY A 79 -1.85 6.49 0.55
CA GLY A 79 -1.21 5.21 0.33
C GLY A 79 -0.71 4.95 -1.08
N PHE A 80 -1.40 5.49 -2.07
CA PHE A 80 -1.01 5.39 -3.47
C PHE A 80 0.36 6.04 -3.77
N LEU A 81 0.67 7.15 -3.12
CA LEU A 81 1.95 7.87 -3.29
C LEU A 81 2.96 7.53 -2.20
N THR A 82 2.48 7.24 -0.98
CA THR A 82 3.33 6.90 0.16
C THR A 82 4.18 5.67 -0.14
N PHE A 83 3.57 4.62 -0.69
CA PHE A 83 4.28 3.38 -0.97
C PHE A 83 5.48 3.57 -1.91
N PRO A 84 5.37 4.15 -3.12
CA PRO A 84 6.53 4.34 -3.99
C PRO A 84 7.56 5.32 -3.40
N ILE A 85 7.15 6.38 -2.72
CA ILE A 85 8.09 7.32 -2.12
C ILE A 85 8.88 6.66 -0.99
N PHE A 86 8.23 5.93 -0.10
CA PHE A 86 8.92 5.26 1.01
C PHE A 86 9.84 4.16 0.52
N VAL A 87 9.38 3.32 -0.41
CA VAL A 87 10.18 2.20 -0.91
C VAL A 87 11.30 2.65 -1.85
N TYR A 88 10.99 3.51 -2.83
CA TYR A 88 11.96 3.83 -3.90
C TYR A 88 12.76 5.11 -3.64
N THR A 89 12.26 6.04 -2.83
CA THR A 89 12.99 7.28 -2.52
C THR A 89 13.67 7.22 -1.17
N LEU A 90 12.96 6.77 -0.13
CA LEU A 90 13.52 6.72 1.22
C LEU A 90 14.22 5.39 1.52
N GLY A 91 13.98 4.35 0.72
CA GLY A 91 14.60 3.03 0.90
C GLY A 91 14.05 2.25 2.09
N VAL A 92 12.80 2.51 2.49
CA VAL A 92 12.10 1.77 3.55
C VAL A 92 11.66 0.41 3.03
N SER A 93 11.66 -0.62 3.86
CA SER A 93 11.17 -1.94 3.46
C SER A 93 9.68 -1.90 3.11
N SER A 94 9.27 -2.76 2.18
CA SER A 94 7.86 -2.83 1.76
C SER A 94 6.93 -3.18 2.92
N MET A 95 7.38 -4.05 3.84
CA MET A 95 6.60 -4.47 5.00
C MET A 95 6.39 -3.32 5.99
N THR A 96 7.46 -2.59 6.32
CA THR A 96 7.40 -1.41 7.20
C THR A 96 6.56 -0.30 6.55
N THR A 97 6.70 -0.10 5.23
CA THR A 97 5.91 0.89 4.49
C THR A 97 4.41 0.61 4.59
N VAL A 98 3.98 -0.64 4.34
CA VAL A 98 2.56 -1.02 4.44
C VAL A 98 2.03 -0.81 5.87
N GLY A 99 2.78 -1.24 6.88
CA GLY A 99 2.39 -1.05 8.28
C GLY A 99 2.28 0.43 8.68
N THR A 100 3.25 1.25 8.26
CA THR A 100 3.27 2.69 8.52
C THR A 100 2.12 3.41 7.81
N ASP A 101 1.81 3.00 6.57
CA ASP A 101 0.72 3.59 5.79
C ASP A 101 -0.65 3.31 6.42
N ILE A 102 -0.89 2.06 6.85
CA ILE A 102 -2.12 1.71 7.59
C ILE A 102 -2.23 2.55 8.87
N PHE A 103 -1.16 2.69 9.62
CA PHE A 103 -1.16 3.49 10.86
C PHE A 103 -1.42 4.97 10.58
N GLN A 104 -0.79 5.55 9.58
CA GLN A 104 -0.98 6.93 9.17
C GLN A 104 -2.43 7.23 8.74
N ILE A 105 -3.05 6.31 7.99
CA ILE A 105 -4.42 6.48 7.51
C ILE A 105 -5.41 6.63 8.67
N ILE A 106 -5.19 6.01 9.82
CA ILE A 106 -6.06 6.16 10.99
C ILE A 106 -6.17 7.65 11.38
N PHE A 107 -5.05 8.35 11.46
CA PHE A 107 -5.03 9.77 11.83
C PHE A 107 -5.56 10.65 10.69
N THR A 108 -5.10 10.40 9.47
CA THR A 108 -5.49 11.22 8.31
C THR A 108 -6.98 11.10 8.02
N ALA A 109 -7.53 9.89 7.99
CA ALA A 109 -8.94 9.65 7.75
C ALA A 109 -9.81 10.14 8.92
N GLY A 110 -9.34 9.96 10.16
CA GLY A 110 -10.02 10.48 11.35
C GLY A 110 -10.15 12.01 11.31
N TYR A 111 -9.04 12.70 11.08
CA TYR A 111 -9.05 14.16 10.95
C TYR A 111 -9.90 14.63 9.76
N ALA A 112 -9.77 14.00 8.59
CA ALA A 112 -10.55 14.33 7.42
C ALA A 112 -12.05 14.13 7.64
N SER A 113 -12.47 13.06 8.33
CA SER A 113 -13.87 12.80 8.64
C SER A 113 -14.47 13.86 9.58
N ILE A 114 -13.71 14.26 10.60
CA ILE A 114 -14.16 15.30 11.55
C ILE A 114 -14.27 16.65 10.84
N THR A 115 -13.25 17.04 10.07
CA THR A 115 -13.25 18.32 9.35
C THR A 115 -14.32 18.38 8.28
N GLN A 116 -14.52 17.28 7.53
CA GLN A 116 -15.55 17.18 6.52
C GLN A 116 -16.95 17.32 7.13
N TYR A 117 -17.20 16.65 8.26
CA TYR A 117 -18.47 16.79 8.98
C TYR A 117 -18.66 18.21 9.53
N ALA A 118 -17.62 18.80 10.12
CA ALA A 118 -17.67 20.16 10.68
C ALA A 118 -17.90 21.23 9.59
N ILE A 119 -17.34 21.05 8.39
CA ILE A 119 -17.45 22.03 7.29
C ILE A 119 -18.78 21.85 6.52
N TYR A 120 -19.13 20.62 6.17
CA TYR A 120 -20.26 20.33 5.29
C TYR A 120 -21.48 19.78 6.02
N GLY A 121 -21.36 19.39 7.28
CA GLY A 121 -22.44 18.85 8.10
C GLY A 121 -23.00 17.51 7.64
N PHE A 122 -22.29 16.78 6.80
CA PHE A 122 -22.85 15.63 6.10
C PHE A 122 -21.83 14.50 5.89
N ILE A 123 -22.26 13.28 6.22
CA ILE A 123 -21.54 12.03 5.96
C ILE A 123 -22.51 11.01 5.38
N PHE A 124 -22.12 10.32 4.32
CA PHE A 124 -22.86 9.20 3.74
C PHE A 124 -22.70 7.93 4.58
N TYR A 125 -23.46 7.81 5.67
CA TYR A 125 -23.33 6.69 6.60
C TYR A 125 -23.55 5.33 5.95
N THR A 126 -24.52 5.18 5.06
CA THR A 126 -24.83 3.90 4.39
C THR A 126 -23.65 3.41 3.57
N LEU A 127 -23.02 4.31 2.80
CA LEU A 127 -21.85 3.99 2.00
C LEU A 127 -20.65 3.66 2.89
N ALA A 128 -20.42 4.48 3.92
CA ALA A 128 -19.32 4.30 4.86
C ALA A 128 -19.43 2.96 5.61
N MET A 129 -20.62 2.57 6.05
CA MET A 129 -20.87 1.30 6.74
C MET A 129 -20.58 0.10 5.84
N GLY A 130 -21.05 0.13 4.58
CA GLY A 130 -20.76 -0.95 3.62
C GLY A 130 -19.27 -1.13 3.37
N MET A 131 -18.54 -0.04 3.17
CA MET A 131 -17.09 -0.05 2.99
C MET A 131 -16.35 -0.52 4.26
N LEU A 132 -16.83 -0.11 5.45
CA LEU A 132 -16.25 -0.48 6.72
C LEU A 132 -16.31 -2.00 6.96
N LEU A 133 -17.47 -2.62 6.72
CA LEU A 133 -17.65 -4.06 6.87
C LEU A 133 -16.69 -4.86 5.96
N GLY A 134 -16.55 -4.45 4.70
CA GLY A 134 -15.60 -5.08 3.79
C GLY A 134 -14.14 -4.87 4.22
N SER A 135 -13.79 -3.67 4.68
CA SER A 135 -12.43 -3.34 5.09
C SER A 135 -12.00 -4.04 6.37
N LEU A 136 -12.90 -4.25 7.34
CA LEU A 136 -12.58 -4.96 8.59
C LEU A 136 -11.99 -6.35 8.34
N VAL A 137 -12.55 -7.09 7.39
CA VAL A 137 -12.03 -8.42 7.01
C VAL A 137 -10.82 -8.28 6.09
N GLY A 138 -10.89 -7.41 5.09
CA GLY A 138 -9.86 -7.25 4.07
C GLY A 138 -8.52 -6.77 4.64
N ILE A 139 -8.53 -5.80 5.54
CA ILE A 139 -7.32 -5.27 6.18
C ILE A 139 -6.62 -6.35 7.02
N GLN A 140 -7.38 -7.15 7.77
CA GLN A 140 -6.81 -8.21 8.61
C GLN A 140 -6.11 -9.28 7.78
N ILE A 141 -6.77 -9.76 6.72
CA ILE A 141 -6.19 -10.73 5.80
C ILE A 141 -4.97 -10.13 5.08
N GLY A 142 -5.08 -8.92 4.59
CA GLY A 142 -3.99 -8.21 3.91
C GLY A 142 -2.77 -8.01 4.80
N ALA A 143 -2.96 -7.54 6.02
CA ALA A 143 -1.87 -7.34 6.99
C ALA A 143 -1.18 -8.65 7.39
N MET A 144 -1.92 -9.75 7.52
CA MET A 144 -1.32 -11.06 7.77
C MET A 144 -0.60 -11.61 6.54
N ALA A 145 -1.14 -11.41 5.34
CA ALA A 145 -0.51 -11.84 4.10
C ALA A 145 0.85 -11.18 3.88
N THR A 146 1.06 -9.93 4.30
CA THR A 146 2.36 -9.25 4.17
C THR A 146 3.47 -9.90 4.97
N LYS A 147 3.15 -10.69 6.00
CA LYS A 147 4.15 -11.42 6.81
C LYS A 147 4.69 -12.66 6.10
N VAL A 148 3.96 -13.22 5.15
CA VAL A 148 4.31 -14.46 4.43
C VAL A 148 4.66 -14.23 2.96
N VAL A 149 4.37 -13.04 2.44
CA VAL A 149 4.66 -12.66 1.05
C VAL A 149 5.96 -11.87 0.97
N PRO A 150 6.89 -12.23 0.06
CA PRO A 150 8.13 -11.49 -0.13
C PRO A 150 7.88 -10.04 -0.56
N GLY A 151 8.74 -9.10 -0.11
CA GLY A 151 8.61 -7.67 -0.42
C GLY A 151 8.58 -7.35 -1.91
N ILE A 152 9.32 -8.12 -2.73
CA ILE A 152 9.32 -7.96 -4.20
C ILE A 152 7.94 -8.25 -4.79
N THR A 153 7.22 -9.23 -4.25
CA THR A 153 5.87 -9.57 -4.69
C THR A 153 4.88 -8.46 -4.32
N ILE A 154 5.01 -7.87 -3.13
CA ILE A 154 4.19 -6.73 -2.71
C ILE A 154 4.37 -5.55 -3.68
N ARG A 155 5.61 -5.24 -4.06
CA ARG A 155 5.93 -4.20 -5.06
C ARG A 155 5.33 -4.52 -6.43
N GLY A 156 5.43 -5.77 -6.86
CA GLY A 156 4.86 -6.23 -8.12
C GLY A 156 3.33 -6.05 -8.16
N PHE A 157 2.64 -6.39 -7.08
CA PHE A 157 1.20 -6.21 -6.99
C PHE A 157 0.79 -4.74 -6.91
N PHE A 158 1.54 -3.91 -6.21
CA PHE A 158 1.32 -2.48 -6.22
C PHE A 158 1.41 -1.94 -7.65
N ALA A 159 2.48 -2.28 -8.38
CA ALA A 159 2.67 -1.87 -9.77
C ALA A 159 1.53 -2.36 -10.69
N LEU A 160 1.09 -3.61 -10.51
CA LEU A 160 -0.02 -4.18 -11.28
C LEU A 160 -1.34 -3.44 -11.01
N SER A 161 -1.62 -3.10 -9.75
CA SER A 161 -2.83 -2.37 -9.36
C SER A 161 -2.85 -0.96 -9.96
N VAL A 162 -1.70 -0.28 -9.93
CA VAL A 162 -1.53 1.05 -10.56
C VAL A 162 -1.74 0.96 -12.07
N MET A 163 -1.14 -0.05 -12.71
CA MET A 163 -1.28 -0.26 -14.16
C MET A 163 -2.73 -0.56 -14.53
N ALA A 164 -3.44 -1.39 -13.77
CA ALA A 164 -4.85 -1.68 -14.00
C ALA A 164 -5.71 -0.41 -13.88
N GLY A 165 -5.45 0.44 -12.88
CA GLY A 165 -6.10 1.74 -12.73
C GLY A 165 -5.81 2.68 -13.90
N PHE A 166 -4.57 2.72 -14.37
CA PHE A 166 -4.17 3.52 -15.53
C PHE A 166 -4.89 3.07 -16.80
N VAL A 167 -4.91 1.76 -17.08
CA VAL A 167 -5.62 1.19 -18.23
C VAL A 167 -7.11 1.53 -18.17
N ASN A 168 -7.76 1.39 -17.01
CA ASN A 168 -9.15 1.81 -16.83
C ASN A 168 -9.34 3.29 -17.22
N ARG A 169 -8.43 4.20 -16.80
CA ARG A 169 -8.54 5.62 -17.14
C ARG A 169 -8.31 5.91 -18.61
N ILE A 170 -7.47 5.15 -19.31
CA ILE A 170 -7.32 5.26 -20.77
C ILE A 170 -8.64 4.91 -21.47
N PHE A 171 -9.31 3.84 -21.06
CA PHE A 171 -10.60 3.45 -21.63
C PHE A 171 -11.72 4.45 -21.31
N ALA A 172 -11.70 5.12 -20.17
CA ALA A 172 -12.66 6.15 -19.80
C ALA A 172 -12.39 7.52 -20.47
N LEU A 173 -11.15 7.76 -20.94
CA LEU A 173 -10.73 9.03 -21.47
C LEU A 173 -11.54 9.50 -22.70
N PRO A 174 -11.83 8.65 -23.73
CA PRO A 174 -12.59 9.07 -24.90
C PRO A 174 -14.00 9.57 -24.55
N ALA A 175 -14.69 8.90 -23.61
CA ALA A 175 -16.00 9.32 -23.16
C ALA A 175 -15.97 10.72 -22.51
N LYS A 176 -14.94 10.97 -21.68
CA LYS A 176 -14.72 12.28 -21.03
C LYS A 176 -14.34 13.37 -22.02
N LEU A 177 -13.48 13.08 -22.99
CA LEU A 177 -13.10 14.03 -24.04
C LEU A 177 -14.29 14.39 -24.93
N SER A 178 -15.17 13.45 -25.20
CA SER A 178 -16.42 13.70 -25.93
C SER A 178 -17.38 14.59 -25.13
N SER A 179 -17.47 14.39 -23.82
CA SER A 179 -18.37 15.21 -22.97
C SER A 179 -17.97 16.68 -22.87
N ILE A 180 -16.68 17.01 -23.05
CA ILE A 180 -16.15 18.39 -23.09
C ILE A 180 -15.98 18.92 -24.50
N GLY A 181 -16.45 18.17 -25.52
CA GLY A 181 -16.49 18.64 -26.91
C GLY A 181 -15.16 18.63 -27.68
N VAL A 182 -14.13 17.96 -27.14
CA VAL A 182 -12.81 17.84 -27.79
C VAL A 182 -12.83 16.83 -28.94
N ILE A 183 -13.61 15.75 -28.79
CA ILE A 183 -13.81 14.71 -29.81
C ILE A 183 -15.30 14.43 -30.00
N THR A 184 -15.69 14.01 -31.20
CA THR A 184 -17.04 13.55 -31.48
C THR A 184 -17.08 12.02 -31.37
N LEU A 185 -17.62 11.51 -30.29
CA LEU A 185 -17.85 10.08 -30.07
C LEU A 185 -19.33 9.85 -29.76
N SER A 186 -19.92 8.79 -30.29
CA SER A 186 -21.29 8.45 -29.90
C SER A 186 -21.34 8.09 -28.42
N LYS A 187 -22.42 8.44 -27.74
CA LYS A 187 -22.60 8.14 -26.31
C LYS A 187 -22.52 6.65 -26.02
N GLU A 188 -23.00 5.81 -26.95
CA GLU A 188 -22.96 4.37 -26.86
C GLU A 188 -21.52 3.85 -26.90
N ALA A 189 -20.71 4.28 -27.86
CA ALA A 189 -19.30 3.87 -27.95
C ALA A 189 -18.50 4.34 -26.71
N GLY A 190 -18.75 5.53 -26.19
CA GLY A 190 -18.13 6.01 -24.96
C GLY A 190 -18.46 5.16 -23.75
N SER A 191 -19.74 4.78 -23.58
CA SER A 191 -20.17 3.94 -22.45
C SER A 191 -19.64 2.50 -22.53
N VAL A 192 -19.53 1.94 -23.74
CA VAL A 192 -18.94 0.60 -23.96
C VAL A 192 -17.46 0.60 -23.57
N LEU A 193 -16.70 1.59 -24.00
CA LEU A 193 -15.28 1.72 -23.65
C LEU A 193 -15.07 1.86 -22.14
N ASP A 194 -15.85 2.71 -21.48
CA ASP A 194 -15.78 2.89 -20.04
C ASP A 194 -16.13 1.58 -19.30
N THR A 195 -17.17 0.88 -19.75
CA THR A 195 -17.57 -0.43 -19.20
C THR A 195 -16.46 -1.47 -19.35
N ILE A 196 -15.81 -1.55 -20.51
CA ILE A 196 -14.67 -2.46 -20.73
C ILE A 196 -13.53 -2.14 -19.75
N GLY A 197 -13.20 -0.86 -19.57
CA GLY A 197 -12.17 -0.41 -18.63
C GLY A 197 -12.49 -0.79 -17.18
N ILE A 198 -13.75 -0.62 -16.77
CA ILE A 198 -14.23 -1.01 -15.44
C ILE A 198 -14.10 -2.53 -15.22
N TRP A 199 -14.59 -3.33 -16.16
CA TRP A 199 -14.50 -4.80 -16.04
C TRP A 199 -13.06 -5.29 -16.05
N ALA A 200 -12.20 -4.74 -16.92
CA ALA A 200 -10.77 -5.06 -16.93
C ALA A 200 -10.11 -4.78 -15.57
N PHE A 201 -10.41 -3.63 -14.97
CA PHE A 201 -9.92 -3.29 -13.64
C PHE A 201 -10.39 -4.28 -12.57
N PHE A 202 -11.71 -4.57 -12.51
CA PHE A 202 -12.25 -5.48 -11.51
C PHE A 202 -11.76 -6.91 -11.67
N ILE A 203 -11.53 -7.39 -12.91
CA ILE A 203 -10.93 -8.69 -13.15
C ILE A 203 -9.52 -8.77 -12.56
N VAL A 204 -8.67 -7.77 -12.83
CA VAL A 204 -7.30 -7.73 -12.30
C VAL A 204 -7.30 -7.70 -10.78
N ILE A 205 -8.11 -6.82 -10.17
CA ILE A 205 -8.20 -6.71 -8.71
C ILE A 205 -8.82 -7.96 -8.09
N GLY A 206 -9.82 -8.57 -8.73
CA GLY A 206 -10.45 -9.81 -8.30
C GLY A 206 -9.46 -10.98 -8.30
N LEU A 207 -8.72 -11.16 -9.38
CA LEU A 207 -7.65 -12.17 -9.47
C LEU A 207 -6.58 -11.96 -8.38
N PHE A 208 -6.22 -10.70 -8.14
CA PHE A 208 -5.30 -10.36 -7.07
C PHE A 208 -5.87 -10.71 -5.69
N ALA A 209 -7.13 -10.37 -5.41
CA ALA A 209 -7.78 -10.70 -4.15
C ALA A 209 -7.83 -12.22 -3.91
N VAL A 210 -8.20 -13.00 -4.92
CA VAL A 210 -8.19 -14.47 -4.87
C VAL A 210 -6.79 -15.01 -4.58
N TRP A 211 -5.77 -14.44 -5.23
CA TRP A 211 -4.39 -14.85 -5.00
C TRP A 211 -3.93 -14.52 -3.57
N VAL A 212 -4.25 -13.33 -3.03
CA VAL A 212 -3.90 -12.95 -1.65
C VAL A 212 -4.57 -13.88 -0.65
N ILE A 213 -5.89 -14.12 -0.81
CA ILE A 213 -6.64 -15.03 0.05
C ILE A 213 -6.07 -16.45 -0.05
N GLY A 214 -5.78 -16.94 -1.24
CA GLY A 214 -5.16 -18.24 -1.46
C GLY A 214 -3.79 -18.38 -0.78
N THR A 215 -2.96 -17.34 -0.90
CA THR A 215 -1.65 -17.30 -0.23
C THR A 215 -1.79 -17.25 1.28
N PHE A 216 -2.74 -16.49 1.79
CA PHE A 216 -3.05 -16.44 3.22
C PHE A 216 -3.49 -17.81 3.73
N LEU A 217 -4.48 -18.44 3.09
CA LEU A 217 -4.99 -19.75 3.48
C LEU A 217 -3.90 -20.84 3.45
N LYS A 218 -3.07 -20.85 2.41
CA LYS A 218 -1.96 -21.80 2.26
C LYS A 218 -0.91 -21.64 3.37
N ASN A 219 -0.71 -20.44 3.88
CA ASN A 219 0.31 -20.14 4.88
C ASN A 219 -0.24 -20.00 6.31
N ILE A 220 -1.51 -20.32 6.57
CA ILE A 220 -2.08 -20.34 7.92
C ILE A 220 -1.25 -21.19 8.90
N PRO A 221 -0.77 -22.42 8.55
CA PRO A 221 0.07 -23.20 9.45
C PRO A 221 1.34 -22.47 9.86
N VAL A 222 2.01 -21.80 8.90
CA VAL A 222 3.20 -20.99 9.17
C VAL A 222 2.90 -19.82 10.11
N LEU A 223 1.75 -19.16 9.94
CA LEU A 223 1.32 -18.07 10.82
C LEU A 223 0.97 -18.54 12.23
N ARG A 224 0.57 -19.80 12.39
CA ARG A 224 0.32 -20.46 13.70
C ARG A 224 1.60 -20.97 14.35
N GLY A 225 2.74 -20.96 13.67
CA GLY A 225 4.00 -21.49 14.19
C GLY A 225 4.15 -23.01 14.02
N GLU A 226 3.30 -23.64 13.22
CA GLU A 226 3.43 -25.05 12.85
C GLU A 226 4.51 -25.17 11.76
N GLU A 227 5.50 -26.08 11.95
CA GLU A 227 6.51 -26.36 10.93
C GLU A 227 5.83 -27.04 9.74
N VAL A 228 5.83 -26.39 8.60
CA VAL A 228 5.43 -27.03 7.34
C VAL A 228 6.55 -27.99 6.94
N LYS A 229 6.35 -29.29 7.16
CA LYS A 229 7.19 -30.32 6.52
C LYS A 229 7.10 -30.13 5.00
N ARG A 230 8.18 -29.69 4.39
CA ARG A 230 8.41 -29.76 2.94
C ARG A 230 8.90 -31.14 2.58
#